data_691b7cc65cecf380cdd8a4e301d31a93
#
_entry.id   691b7cc65cecf380cdd8a4e301d31a93
#
_cell.length_a   1.000
_cell.length_b   1.000
_cell.length_c   1.000
_cell.angle_alpha   90.00
_cell.angle_beta   90.00
_cell.angle_gamma   90.00
#
_symmetry.space_group_name_H-M   'P 1'
#
loop_
_entity.id
_entity.type
_entity.pdbx_description
1 polymer ?
#
loop_
_entity_poly.entity_id
_entity_poly.type
_entity_poly.pdbx_seq_one_letter_code
_entity_poly.pdbx_strand_id
1 'polypeptide(L)'
;MFYSIKGTLTHMEPGFVVVECAGVGFKCLTTLSTQRTMPQIGEQVKLFTHLNVREDAMDLFGFATMMELNCFKMLTAVSGVGPKVGLAILSELSPEQVAGRGVGGQQLTRASGVGAKLAQRIVGS
;
A
#
# COMPACT_ATOMS: atom_id res chain seq x y z
N MET A 1 -8.42 -0.23 16.38
CA MET A 1 -7.97 -0.36 14.99
C MET A 1 -8.24 0.94 14.25
N PHE A 2 -7.26 1.41 13.53
CA PHE A 2 -7.39 2.68 12.80
C PHE A 2 -8.00 2.44 11.42
N TYR A 3 -9.11 3.10 11.13
CA TYR A 3 -9.74 3.04 9.81
C TYR A 3 -9.12 4.04 8.85
N SER A 4 -8.91 5.25 9.33
CA SER A 4 -8.30 6.32 8.57
C SER A 4 -7.62 7.31 9.50
N ILE A 5 -6.70 8.10 8.95
CA ILE A 5 -6.11 9.22 9.68
C ILE A 5 -6.21 10.46 8.79
N LYS A 6 -6.39 11.60 9.44
CA LYS A 6 -6.41 12.90 8.78
C LYS A 6 -5.53 13.84 9.58
N GLY A 7 -4.63 14.49 8.91
CA GLY A 7 -3.72 15.42 9.56
C GLY A 7 -2.83 16.14 8.57
N THR A 8 -1.74 16.66 9.06
CA THR A 8 -0.79 17.43 8.26
C THR A 8 0.30 16.52 7.73
N LEU A 9 0.55 16.58 6.42
CA LEU A 9 1.67 15.87 5.82
C LEU A 9 2.96 16.59 6.21
N THR A 10 3.78 15.96 7.04
CA THR A 10 5.00 16.58 7.56
C THR A 10 6.27 16.06 6.92
N HIS A 11 6.21 14.86 6.33
CA HIS A 11 7.39 14.22 5.80
C HIS A 11 7.00 13.21 4.72
N MET A 12 7.86 13.07 3.70
CA MET A 12 7.66 12.07 2.66
C MET A 12 9.01 11.57 2.17
N GLU A 13 9.18 10.25 2.20
CA GLU A 13 10.36 9.58 1.68
C GLU A 13 9.91 8.39 0.82
N PRO A 14 10.80 7.83 0.00
CA PRO A 14 10.40 6.65 -0.77
C PRO A 14 9.85 5.55 0.14
N GLY A 15 8.61 5.16 -0.11
CA GLY A 15 7.97 4.07 0.61
C GLY A 15 7.16 4.46 1.84
N PHE A 16 7.24 5.71 2.32
CA PHE A 16 6.41 6.12 3.44
C PHE A 16 6.15 7.62 3.46
N VAL A 17 5.10 7.99 4.17
CA VAL A 17 4.77 9.38 4.48
C VAL A 17 4.52 9.49 5.98
N VAL A 18 4.69 10.68 6.52
CA VAL A 18 4.35 10.96 7.92
C VAL A 18 3.20 11.95 7.95
N VAL A 19 2.12 11.55 8.63
CA VAL A 19 0.94 12.39 8.85
C VAL A 19 0.86 12.71 10.33
N GLU A 20 0.89 14.00 10.66
CA GLU A 20 0.82 14.45 12.04
C GLU A 20 -0.62 14.76 12.43
N CYS A 21 -1.08 14.05 13.46
CA CYS A 21 -2.42 14.23 14.01
C CYS A 21 -2.27 14.53 15.49
N ALA A 22 -2.75 15.70 15.93
CA ALA A 22 -2.74 16.10 17.35
C ALA A 22 -1.36 15.97 18.00
N GLY A 23 -0.32 16.34 17.27
CA GLY A 23 1.05 16.29 17.79
C GLY A 23 1.76 14.95 17.66
N VAL A 24 1.07 13.94 17.13
CA VAL A 24 1.65 12.61 16.92
C VAL A 24 1.93 12.41 15.43
N GLY A 25 3.18 12.10 15.09
CA GLY A 25 3.55 11.80 13.71
C GLY A 25 3.39 10.31 13.42
N PHE A 26 2.42 9.97 12.56
CA PHE A 26 2.20 8.58 12.15
C PHE A 26 2.98 8.28 10.87
N LYS A 27 3.92 7.35 10.98
CA LYS A 27 4.65 6.86 9.81
C LYS A 27 3.78 5.84 9.10
N CYS A 28 3.36 6.16 7.89
CA CYS A 28 2.50 5.31 7.09
C CYS A 28 3.27 4.75 5.91
N LEU A 29 3.46 3.43 5.89
CA LEU A 29 4.04 2.75 4.74
C LEU A 29 3.01 2.79 3.62
N THR A 30 3.44 3.07 2.41
CA THR A 30 2.51 3.30 1.32
C THR A 30 3.13 2.97 -0.04
N THR A 31 2.29 3.08 -1.08
CA THR A 31 2.67 2.83 -2.46
C THR A 31 3.18 4.11 -3.12
N LEU A 32 3.93 3.95 -4.21
CA LEU A 32 4.29 5.09 -5.06
C LEU A 32 3.04 5.73 -5.65
N SER A 33 2.01 4.93 -5.94
CA SER A 33 0.74 5.44 -6.46
C SER A 33 0.10 6.43 -5.51
N THR A 34 0.03 6.10 -4.22
CA THR A 34 -0.47 7.00 -3.19
C THR A 34 0.44 8.23 -3.05
N GLN A 35 1.76 8.03 -3.06
CA GLN A 35 2.70 9.16 -2.91
C GLN A 35 2.56 10.19 -4.02
N ARG A 36 2.24 9.75 -5.24
CA ARG A 36 2.03 10.67 -6.37
C ARG A 36 0.81 11.56 -6.21
N THR A 37 -0.14 11.17 -5.36
CA THR A 37 -1.35 11.95 -5.10
C THR A 37 -1.21 12.87 -3.89
N MET A 38 -0.09 12.82 -3.17
CA MET A 38 0.10 13.60 -1.96
C MET A 38 0.19 15.09 -2.26
N PRO A 39 -0.37 15.93 -1.38
CA PRO A 39 -0.19 17.37 -1.48
C PRO A 39 1.23 17.76 -1.05
N GLN A 40 1.48 19.05 -1.02
CA GLN A 40 2.77 19.55 -0.54
C GLN A 40 2.90 19.38 0.97
N ILE A 41 4.13 19.24 1.42
CA ILE A 41 4.43 19.18 2.85
C ILE A 41 3.81 20.40 3.54
N GLY A 42 3.12 20.17 4.65
CA GLY A 42 2.40 21.21 5.38
C GLY A 42 0.91 21.23 5.12
N GLU A 43 0.44 20.57 4.09
CA GLU A 43 -0.99 20.54 3.76
C GLU A 43 -1.69 19.37 4.42
N GLN A 44 -3.01 19.47 4.51
CA GLN A 44 -3.86 18.42 5.10
C GLN A 44 -4.01 17.24 4.15
N VAL A 45 -3.99 16.05 4.72
CA VAL A 45 -4.16 14.82 3.96
C VAL A 45 -4.96 13.82 4.78
N LYS A 46 -5.70 12.96 4.08
CA LYS A 46 -6.41 11.84 4.69
C LYS A 46 -5.95 10.56 4.02
N LEU A 47 -5.60 9.57 4.83
CA LEU A 47 -5.23 8.24 4.34
C LEU A 47 -6.12 7.20 4.98
N PHE A 48 -6.49 6.19 4.21
CA PHE A 48 -7.17 4.99 4.71
C PHE A 48 -6.09 4.03 5.18
N THR A 49 -6.22 3.53 6.40
CA THR A 49 -5.13 2.85 7.07
C THR A 49 -5.44 1.40 7.40
N HIS A 50 -4.39 0.61 7.46
CA HIS A 50 -4.42 -0.77 7.92
C HIS A 50 -3.24 -0.97 8.87
N LEU A 51 -3.55 -1.41 10.08
CA LEU A 51 -2.53 -1.70 11.09
C LEU A 51 -2.23 -3.19 11.06
N ASN A 52 -0.96 -3.52 10.82
CA ASN A 52 -0.48 -4.90 10.86
C ASN A 52 0.36 -5.10 12.10
N VAL A 53 -0.14 -5.91 13.02
CA VAL A 53 0.54 -6.20 14.29
C VAL A 53 1.10 -7.62 14.22
N ARG A 54 2.40 -7.73 14.43
CA ARG A 54 3.08 -9.01 14.51
C ARG A 54 3.78 -9.09 15.86
N GLU A 55 4.31 -10.25 16.18
CA GLU A 55 4.98 -10.49 17.46
C GLU A 55 6.12 -9.50 17.71
N ASP A 56 6.87 -9.18 16.67
CA ASP A 56 8.08 -8.35 16.75
C ASP A 56 7.96 -6.99 16.07
N ALA A 57 6.80 -6.68 15.48
CA ALA A 57 6.63 -5.44 14.72
C ALA A 57 5.19 -4.99 14.68
N MET A 58 5.02 -3.68 14.51
CA MET A 58 3.72 -3.05 14.32
C MET A 58 3.88 -2.01 13.21
N ASP A 59 3.23 -2.26 12.07
CA ASP A 59 3.33 -1.40 10.91
C ASP A 59 1.99 -0.80 10.56
N LEU A 60 1.97 0.49 10.27
CA LEU A 60 0.79 1.19 9.79
C LEU A 60 0.94 1.43 8.29
N PHE A 61 -0.02 0.93 7.52
CA PHE A 61 -0.08 1.15 6.07
C PHE A 61 -1.14 2.18 5.76
N GLY A 62 -0.86 3.10 4.84
CA GLY A 62 -1.79 4.14 4.46
C GLY A 62 -1.95 4.22 2.95
N PHE A 63 -3.17 4.51 2.51
CA PHE A 63 -3.51 4.57 1.09
C PHE A 63 -4.43 5.74 0.81
N ALA A 64 -4.26 6.35 -0.36
CA ALA A 64 -5.08 7.50 -0.75
C ALA A 64 -6.54 7.14 -0.96
N THR A 65 -6.83 5.89 -1.36
CA THR A 65 -8.19 5.44 -1.64
C THR A 65 -8.49 4.14 -0.91
N MET A 66 -9.78 3.94 -0.62
CA MET A 66 -10.23 2.69 -0.02
C MET A 66 -10.06 1.51 -0.98
N MET A 67 -10.18 1.77 -2.27
CA MET A 67 -10.00 0.74 -3.30
C MET A 67 -8.57 0.18 -3.25
N GLU A 68 -7.58 1.05 -3.12
CA GLU A 68 -6.18 0.62 -3.00
C GLU A 68 -5.95 -0.16 -1.71
N LEU A 69 -6.50 0.29 -0.60
CA LEU A 69 -6.42 -0.42 0.67
C LEU A 69 -7.02 -1.83 0.56
N ASN A 70 -8.21 -1.94 -0.01
CA ASN A 70 -8.87 -3.23 -0.17
C ASN A 70 -8.08 -4.17 -1.07
N CYS A 71 -7.49 -3.63 -2.12
CA CYS A 71 -6.63 -4.39 -3.02
C CYS A 71 -5.38 -4.89 -2.29
N PHE A 72 -4.78 -4.04 -1.46
CA PHE A 72 -3.63 -4.43 -0.65
C PHE A 72 -3.97 -5.59 0.29
N LYS A 73 -5.14 -5.52 0.96
CA LYS A 73 -5.59 -6.59 1.84
C LYS A 73 -5.79 -7.90 1.08
N MET A 74 -6.37 -7.81 -0.11
CA MET A 74 -6.62 -8.98 -0.96
C MET A 74 -5.30 -9.60 -1.42
N LEU A 75 -4.35 -8.79 -1.84
CA LEU A 75 -3.04 -9.26 -2.28
C LEU A 75 -2.28 -9.94 -1.14
N THR A 76 -2.26 -9.33 0.04
CA THR A 76 -1.51 -9.88 1.17
C THR A 76 -2.17 -11.11 1.78
N ALA A 77 -3.42 -11.40 1.41
CA ALA A 77 -4.07 -12.66 1.78
C ALA A 77 -3.57 -13.84 0.95
N VAL A 78 -2.92 -13.58 -0.19
CA VAL A 78 -2.35 -14.63 -1.03
C VAL A 78 -1.08 -15.18 -0.37
N SER A 79 -0.98 -16.51 -0.30
CA SER A 79 0.19 -17.16 0.27
C SER A 79 1.46 -16.73 -0.49
N GLY A 80 2.46 -16.28 0.25
CA GLY A 80 3.71 -15.81 -0.31
C GLY A 80 3.76 -14.31 -0.63
N VAL A 81 2.62 -13.61 -0.50
CA VAL A 81 2.58 -12.16 -0.70
C VAL A 81 2.58 -11.47 0.65
N GLY A 82 3.74 -10.96 1.05
CA GLY A 82 3.85 -10.14 2.25
C GLY A 82 3.50 -8.68 1.95
N PRO A 83 3.45 -7.85 3.00
CA PRO A 83 3.12 -6.42 2.83
C PRO A 83 4.05 -5.70 1.86
N LYS A 84 5.34 -5.98 1.91
CA LYS A 84 6.33 -5.34 1.05
C LYS A 84 6.07 -5.64 -0.43
N VAL A 85 5.75 -6.89 -0.73
CA VAL A 85 5.41 -7.32 -2.09
C VAL A 85 4.08 -6.69 -2.53
N GLY A 86 3.09 -6.65 -1.63
CA GLY A 86 1.81 -5.99 -1.92
C GLY A 86 1.98 -4.52 -2.28
N LEU A 87 2.81 -3.80 -1.54
CA LEU A 87 3.09 -2.39 -1.84
C LEU A 87 3.81 -2.26 -3.19
N ALA A 88 4.75 -3.16 -3.50
CA ALA A 88 5.47 -3.13 -4.76
C ALA A 88 4.52 -3.35 -5.95
N ILE A 89 3.60 -4.29 -5.82
CA ILE A 89 2.61 -4.57 -6.87
C ILE A 89 1.74 -3.33 -7.12
N LEU A 90 1.21 -2.72 -6.07
CA LEU A 90 0.34 -1.55 -6.20
C LEU A 90 1.09 -0.28 -6.57
N SER A 91 2.41 -0.28 -6.49
CA SER A 91 3.22 0.81 -7.01
C SER A 91 3.40 0.72 -8.53
N GLU A 92 3.23 -0.47 -9.11
CA GLU A 92 3.33 -0.71 -10.54
C GLU A 92 1.96 -0.77 -11.23
N LEU A 93 0.95 -1.31 -10.54
CA LEU A 93 -0.37 -1.59 -11.11
C LEU A 93 -1.44 -0.87 -10.31
N SER A 94 -2.49 -0.42 -11.00
CA SER A 94 -3.67 0.12 -10.33
C SER A 94 -4.49 -1.01 -9.73
N PRO A 95 -5.38 -0.71 -8.75
CA PRO A 95 -6.30 -1.71 -8.24
C PRO A 95 -7.16 -2.36 -9.32
N GLU A 96 -7.58 -1.60 -10.32
CA GLU A 96 -8.39 -2.11 -11.43
C GLU A 96 -7.60 -3.12 -12.26
N GLN A 97 -6.32 -2.86 -12.49
CA GLN A 97 -5.46 -3.79 -13.21
C GLN A 97 -5.24 -5.07 -12.43
N VAL A 98 -5.04 -4.96 -11.11
CA VAL A 98 -4.87 -6.13 -10.25
C VAL A 98 -6.16 -6.94 -10.17
N ALA A 99 -7.32 -6.28 -10.14
CA ALA A 99 -8.63 -6.94 -10.02
C ALA A 99 -8.97 -7.83 -11.21
N GLY A 100 -8.12 -7.85 -12.21
CA GLY A 100 -8.12 -9.02 -13.03
C GLY A 100 -8.46 -8.87 -14.48
N ARG A 101 -8.75 -7.74 -14.98
CA ARG A 101 -9.00 -7.69 -16.42
C ARG A 101 -7.74 -7.23 -17.14
N GLY A 102 -7.15 -8.14 -17.89
CA GLY A 102 -5.97 -7.83 -18.68
C GLY A 102 -4.65 -7.90 -17.94
N VAL A 103 -4.65 -8.34 -16.68
CA VAL A 103 -3.39 -8.52 -15.94
C VAL A 103 -2.88 -9.93 -16.17
N GLY A 104 -1.75 -10.04 -16.84
CA GLY A 104 -1.03 -11.30 -16.98
C GLY A 104 0.06 -11.42 -15.93
N GLY A 105 0.56 -12.64 -15.76
CA GLY A 105 1.65 -12.90 -14.84
C GLY A 105 2.89 -12.06 -15.14
N GLN A 106 3.12 -11.72 -16.40
CA GLN A 106 4.26 -10.90 -16.80
C GLN A 106 4.21 -9.48 -16.23
N GLN A 107 3.02 -8.91 -16.13
CA GLN A 107 2.86 -7.58 -15.54
C GLN A 107 3.15 -7.60 -14.04
N LEU A 108 2.73 -8.67 -13.37
CA LEU A 108 3.00 -8.84 -11.94
C LEU A 108 4.48 -9.05 -11.67
N THR A 109 5.20 -9.74 -12.54
CA THR A 109 6.63 -9.98 -12.34
C THR A 109 7.48 -8.72 -12.45
N ARG A 110 6.95 -7.63 -12.97
CA ARG A 110 7.62 -6.33 -12.96
C ARG A 110 7.76 -5.77 -11.56
N ALA A 111 6.87 -6.12 -10.66
CA ALA A 111 6.94 -5.65 -9.29
C ALA A 111 8.06 -6.37 -8.55
N SER A 112 8.76 -5.62 -7.69
CA SER A 112 9.86 -6.16 -6.90
C SER A 112 9.36 -7.27 -5.98
N GLY A 113 10.04 -8.41 -6.01
CA GLY A 113 9.72 -9.56 -5.16
C GLY A 113 8.68 -10.51 -5.73
N VAL A 114 8.17 -10.27 -6.95
CA VAL A 114 7.18 -11.15 -7.57
C VAL A 114 7.85 -11.98 -8.66
N GLY A 115 8.07 -13.26 -8.37
CA GLY A 115 8.53 -14.24 -9.36
C GLY A 115 7.36 -14.87 -10.10
N ALA A 116 7.68 -15.66 -11.12
CA ALA A 116 6.66 -16.27 -11.99
C ALA A 116 5.65 -17.13 -11.23
N LYS A 117 6.10 -17.92 -10.27
CA LYS A 117 5.20 -18.79 -9.48
C LYS A 117 4.26 -17.98 -8.60
N LEU A 118 4.78 -16.91 -7.99
CA LEU A 118 3.95 -16.04 -7.14
C LEU A 118 2.96 -15.27 -8.00
N ALA A 119 3.40 -14.77 -9.16
CA ALA A 119 2.52 -14.07 -10.09
C ALA A 119 1.34 -14.96 -10.51
N GLN A 120 1.58 -16.23 -10.82
CA GLN A 120 0.52 -17.17 -11.16
C GLN A 120 -0.44 -17.41 -10.00
N ARG A 121 0.08 -17.47 -8.77
CA ARG A 121 -0.74 -17.64 -7.58
C ARG A 121 -1.67 -16.44 -7.37
N ILE A 122 -1.17 -15.23 -7.59
CA ILE A 122 -1.97 -14.01 -7.49
C ILE A 122 -3.06 -14.00 -8.57
N VAL A 123 -2.70 -14.27 -9.82
CA VAL A 123 -3.64 -14.29 -10.93
C VAL A 123 -4.72 -15.35 -10.74
N GLY A 124 -4.35 -16.49 -10.16
CA GLY A 124 -5.28 -17.60 -9.93
C GLY A 124 -6.19 -17.44 -8.71
N SER A 125 -6.01 -16.40 -7.91
CA SER A 125 -6.78 -16.23 -6.68
C SER A 125 -8.02 -15.34 -6.82
#